data_a8321938eae613a9bcb84f72d73d89c8
#
_entry.id   a8321938eae613a9bcb84f72d73d89c8
#
_cell.length_a   1.000
_cell.length_b   1.000
_cell.length_c   1.000
_cell.angle_alpha   90.00
_cell.angle_beta   90.00
_cell.angle_gamma   90.00
#
_symmetry.space_group_name_H-M   'P 1'
#
loop_
_entity.id
_entity.type
_entity.pdbx_description
1 polymer ?
#
loop_
_entity_poly.entity_id
_entity_poly.type
_entity_poly.pdbx_seq_one_letter_code
_entity_poly.pdbx_strand_id
1 'polypeptide(L)'
;MKKSFYCLIGLIGLSACSSENIVLDALKIFDVTNSSCKLSLSPTETRPDFYLENDAKPATLNIKLGKDGVALCTLEDVKANCAVTNVYVSITNQDNLITLVVYHNVLDTLADCICKYDVNFKMSRLAQGSYHLKVYYANPYMKYDESSMAYNGLVNLAQNSKASVTLNPEMLLPER
;
A
#
# COMPACT_ATOMS: atom_id res chain seq x y z
N MET A 1 -74.16 -21.18 -12.54
CA MET A 1 -73.29 -20.09 -12.91
C MET A 1 -72.17 -20.00 -11.88
N LYS A 2 -70.99 -20.59 -12.20
CA LYS A 2 -69.79 -20.56 -11.31
C LYS A 2 -68.83 -19.55 -11.87
N LYS A 3 -68.61 -18.46 -11.15
CA LYS A 3 -67.57 -17.43 -11.47
C LYS A 3 -66.27 -17.87 -10.85
N SER A 4 -65.30 -18.19 -11.68
CA SER A 4 -63.93 -18.50 -11.28
C SER A 4 -63.12 -17.20 -11.17
N PHE A 5 -62.60 -16.92 -9.99
CA PHE A 5 -61.73 -15.77 -9.71
C PHE A 5 -60.29 -16.24 -9.83
N TYR A 6 -59.59 -15.83 -10.86
CA TYR A 6 -58.13 -16.02 -11.00
C TYR A 6 -57.40 -14.94 -10.23
N CYS A 7 -56.76 -15.37 -9.16
CA CYS A 7 -55.86 -14.52 -8.38
C CYS A 7 -54.46 -14.56 -9.03
N LEU A 8 -54.07 -13.47 -9.68
CA LEU A 8 -52.76 -13.29 -10.31
C LEU A 8 -51.78 -12.83 -9.21
N ILE A 9 -51.00 -13.77 -8.70
CA ILE A 9 -49.94 -13.48 -7.73
C ILE A 9 -48.70 -13.01 -8.51
N GLY A 10 -48.44 -11.70 -8.49
CA GLY A 10 -47.21 -11.10 -9.01
C GLY A 10 -46.04 -11.40 -8.08
N LEU A 11 -45.13 -12.22 -8.56
CA LEU A 11 -43.84 -12.44 -7.93
C LEU A 11 -42.97 -11.18 -8.10
N ILE A 12 -42.90 -10.38 -7.05
CA ILE A 12 -41.90 -9.29 -6.93
C ILE A 12 -40.61 -9.96 -6.53
N GLY A 13 -39.71 -10.15 -7.50
CA GLY A 13 -38.34 -10.58 -7.28
C GLY A 13 -37.56 -9.50 -6.52
N LEU A 14 -37.41 -9.67 -5.22
CA LEU A 14 -36.46 -8.91 -4.41
C LEU A 14 -35.05 -9.36 -4.81
N SER A 15 -34.41 -8.59 -5.69
CA SER A 15 -32.95 -8.68 -5.90
C SER A 15 -32.28 -8.20 -4.62
N ALA A 16 -32.05 -9.11 -3.69
CA ALA A 16 -31.14 -8.86 -2.57
C ALA A 16 -29.73 -8.70 -3.17
N CYS A 17 -29.25 -7.47 -3.31
CA CYS A 17 -27.83 -7.21 -3.40
C CYS A 17 -27.22 -7.66 -2.06
N SER A 18 -26.79 -8.91 -1.98
CA SER A 18 -25.91 -9.35 -0.91
C SER A 18 -24.57 -8.66 -1.13
N SER A 19 -24.25 -7.67 -0.29
CA SER A 19 -22.88 -7.27 -0.09
C SER A 19 -22.16 -8.48 0.48
N GLU A 20 -21.50 -9.26 -0.38
CA GLU A 20 -20.60 -10.32 0.09
C GLU A 20 -19.52 -9.65 0.94
N ASN A 21 -19.57 -9.85 2.23
CA ASN A 21 -18.46 -9.52 3.11
C ASN A 21 -17.31 -10.43 2.70
N ILE A 22 -16.30 -9.83 2.04
CA ILE A 22 -15.08 -10.53 1.69
C ILE A 22 -14.36 -10.84 2.99
N VAL A 23 -14.50 -12.07 3.49
CA VAL A 23 -13.68 -12.55 4.60
C VAL A 23 -12.30 -12.85 4.02
N LEU A 24 -11.36 -11.95 4.26
CA LEU A 24 -9.97 -12.17 3.88
C LEU A 24 -9.35 -13.17 4.87
N ASP A 25 -8.90 -14.31 4.36
CA ASP A 25 -7.89 -15.12 5.06
C ASP A 25 -6.65 -14.25 5.32
N ALA A 26 -5.84 -14.63 6.32
CA ALA A 26 -4.62 -13.88 6.65
C ALA A 26 -3.77 -13.60 5.41
N LEU A 27 -3.66 -12.33 5.05
CA LEU A 27 -2.83 -11.88 3.95
C LEU A 27 -1.36 -12.13 4.26
N LYS A 28 -0.58 -12.42 3.24
CA LYS A 28 0.88 -12.64 3.36
C LYS A 28 1.61 -11.78 2.34
N ILE A 29 2.73 -11.22 2.77
CA ILE A 29 3.72 -10.59 1.90
C ILE A 29 4.81 -11.61 1.58
N PHE A 30 5.27 -11.60 0.34
CA PHE A 30 6.38 -12.42 -0.13
C PHE A 30 7.09 -11.75 -1.32
N ASP A 31 8.26 -12.28 -1.69
CA ASP A 31 9.09 -11.78 -2.80
C ASP A 31 9.43 -10.28 -2.65
N VAL A 32 9.83 -9.86 -1.44
CA VAL A 32 10.24 -8.47 -1.20
C VAL A 32 11.61 -8.22 -1.79
N THR A 33 11.72 -7.19 -2.63
CA THR A 33 12.98 -6.73 -3.21
C THR A 33 13.09 -5.21 -3.14
N ASN A 34 14.29 -4.71 -2.93
CA ASN A 34 14.58 -3.29 -2.84
C ASN A 34 15.46 -2.85 -4.02
N SER A 35 15.24 -1.63 -4.53
CA SER A 35 16.21 -1.00 -5.42
C SER A 35 17.46 -0.57 -4.63
N SER A 36 18.53 -0.25 -5.35
CA SER A 36 19.59 0.58 -4.79
C SER A 36 19.08 2.01 -4.52
N CYS A 37 19.83 2.77 -3.73
CA CYS A 37 19.60 4.20 -3.53
C CYS A 37 19.52 4.94 -4.88
N LYS A 38 18.46 5.71 -5.09
CA LYS A 38 18.19 6.45 -6.34
C LYS A 38 18.85 7.84 -6.37
N LEU A 39 19.77 8.14 -5.46
CA LEU A 39 20.52 9.38 -5.57
C LEU A 39 21.26 9.39 -6.90
N SER A 40 20.80 10.18 -7.86
CA SER A 40 21.59 10.51 -9.02
C SER A 40 22.65 11.53 -8.59
N LEU A 41 23.79 11.05 -8.13
CA LEU A 41 24.97 11.89 -8.03
C LEU A 41 25.37 12.25 -9.45
N SER A 42 25.00 13.45 -9.91
CA SER A 42 25.64 14.04 -11.07
C SER A 42 27.09 14.31 -10.68
N PRO A 43 28.09 13.77 -11.39
CA PRO A 43 29.51 13.89 -10.99
C PRO A 43 30.05 15.35 -11.03
N THR A 44 29.22 16.33 -11.37
CA THR A 44 29.61 17.73 -11.58
C THR A 44 29.01 18.73 -10.59
N GLU A 45 28.11 18.31 -9.69
CA GLU A 45 27.48 19.23 -8.74
C GLU A 45 28.04 19.05 -7.31
N THR A 46 29.02 19.87 -7.00
CA THR A 46 29.46 20.14 -5.64
C THR A 46 28.48 21.13 -5.00
N ARG A 47 27.35 20.65 -4.44
CA ARG A 47 26.59 21.25 -3.34
C ARG A 47 25.07 21.44 -3.48
N PRO A 48 24.40 21.88 -2.44
CA PRO A 48 23.25 21.27 -1.74
C PRO A 48 21.87 21.72 -2.23
N ASP A 49 21.73 22.42 -3.33
CA ASP A 49 20.41 22.80 -3.89
C ASP A 49 19.68 21.61 -4.51
N PHE A 50 20.40 20.51 -4.74
CA PHE A 50 19.87 19.24 -5.25
C PHE A 50 18.84 18.58 -4.31
N TYR A 51 18.91 18.85 -3.01
CA TYR A 51 17.97 18.26 -2.04
C TYR A 51 16.54 18.81 -2.17
N LEU A 52 16.35 19.99 -2.72
CA LEU A 52 15.05 20.65 -2.74
C LEU A 52 14.18 20.26 -3.94
N GLU A 53 14.76 20.02 -5.10
CA GLU A 53 13.98 19.81 -6.34
C GLU A 53 13.52 18.36 -6.52
N ASN A 54 14.31 17.37 -6.11
CA ASN A 54 13.92 15.96 -6.11
C ASN A 54 13.06 15.54 -4.91
N ASP A 55 12.91 16.41 -3.93
CA ASP A 55 12.16 16.14 -2.71
C ASP A 55 10.64 16.30 -2.87
N ALA A 56 10.22 16.97 -3.94
CA ALA A 56 8.81 17.33 -4.16
C ALA A 56 7.90 16.15 -4.52
N LYS A 57 8.45 15.04 -5.05
CA LYS A 57 7.60 13.92 -5.45
C LYS A 57 7.34 12.99 -4.25
N PRO A 58 6.06 12.88 -3.81
CA PRO A 58 5.71 11.98 -2.73
C PRO A 58 5.88 10.51 -3.13
N ALA A 59 6.10 9.64 -2.14
CA ALA A 59 6.08 8.21 -2.36
C ALA A 59 4.70 7.73 -2.85
N THR A 60 4.69 6.67 -3.65
CA THR A 60 3.47 6.14 -4.26
C THR A 60 3.42 4.63 -4.05
N LEU A 61 2.27 4.12 -3.62
CA LEU A 61 2.00 2.68 -3.61
C LEU A 61 1.15 2.31 -4.82
N ASN A 62 1.67 1.46 -5.66
CA ASN A 62 1.00 0.88 -6.81
C ASN A 62 0.63 -0.57 -6.51
N ILE A 63 -0.62 -0.95 -6.80
CA ILE A 63 -1.14 -2.30 -6.58
C ILE A 63 -1.77 -2.79 -7.88
N LYS A 64 -1.32 -3.91 -8.41
CA LYS A 64 -1.89 -4.57 -9.59
C LYS A 64 -2.33 -5.97 -9.24
N LEU A 65 -3.65 -6.20 -9.21
CA LEU A 65 -4.23 -7.50 -8.88
C LEU A 65 -4.16 -8.44 -10.09
N GLY A 66 -3.53 -9.60 -9.88
CA GLY A 66 -3.49 -10.70 -10.85
C GLY A 66 -4.77 -11.54 -10.83
N LYS A 67 -4.93 -12.40 -11.83
CA LYS A 67 -6.08 -13.32 -11.97
C LYS A 67 -6.08 -14.42 -10.90
N ASP A 68 -4.92 -14.73 -10.37
CA ASP A 68 -4.66 -15.74 -9.34
C ASP A 68 -4.88 -15.23 -7.90
N GLY A 69 -5.34 -13.98 -7.75
CA GLY A 69 -5.49 -13.35 -6.44
C GLY A 69 -4.17 -12.85 -5.82
N VAL A 70 -3.07 -12.91 -6.57
CA VAL A 70 -1.80 -12.30 -6.17
C VAL A 70 -1.75 -10.87 -6.66
N ALA A 71 -1.51 -9.94 -5.75
CA ALA A 71 -1.28 -8.55 -6.10
C ALA A 71 0.22 -8.25 -6.19
N LEU A 72 0.65 -7.69 -7.31
CA LEU A 72 1.97 -7.12 -7.50
C LEU A 72 1.95 -5.69 -6.97
N CYS A 73 2.82 -5.40 -6.01
CA CYS A 73 2.89 -4.13 -5.33
C CYS A 73 4.25 -3.49 -5.54
N THR A 74 4.26 -2.18 -5.75
CA THR A 74 5.48 -1.37 -5.81
C THR A 74 5.27 -0.11 -4.97
N LEU A 75 6.09 0.07 -3.95
CA LEU A 75 6.27 1.35 -3.28
C LEU A 75 7.38 2.10 -4.03
N GLU A 76 7.04 3.20 -4.66
CA GLU A 76 7.97 4.04 -5.41
C GLU A 76 8.39 5.24 -4.57
N ASP A 77 9.67 5.61 -4.66
CA ASP A 77 10.25 6.82 -4.07
C ASP A 77 10.12 6.91 -2.53
N VAL A 78 10.20 5.77 -1.83
CA VAL A 78 10.23 5.74 -0.37
C VAL A 78 11.52 6.38 0.12
N LYS A 79 11.41 7.43 0.95
CA LYS A 79 12.55 8.14 1.52
C LYS A 79 13.08 7.44 2.75
N ALA A 80 14.38 7.23 2.82
CA ALA A 80 15.07 6.71 4.00
C ALA A 80 16.52 7.21 4.06
N ASN A 81 17.16 7.07 5.21
CA ASN A 81 18.58 7.39 5.34
C ASN A 81 19.44 6.55 4.39
N CYS A 82 20.51 7.11 3.82
CA CYS A 82 21.38 6.40 2.88
C CYS A 82 22.05 5.16 3.48
N ALA A 83 22.15 5.05 4.80
CA ALA A 83 22.67 3.87 5.48
C ALA A 83 21.68 2.69 5.50
N VAL A 84 20.42 2.91 5.08
CA VAL A 84 19.41 1.85 4.97
C VAL A 84 19.82 0.90 3.85
N THR A 85 19.91 -0.38 4.19
CA THR A 85 20.22 -1.45 3.23
C THR A 85 18.96 -2.17 2.77
N ASN A 86 17.94 -2.22 3.64
CA ASN A 86 16.68 -2.89 3.33
C ASN A 86 15.50 -2.12 3.91
N VAL A 87 14.48 -1.92 3.09
CA VAL A 87 13.14 -1.50 3.50
C VAL A 87 12.25 -2.73 3.49
N TYR A 88 11.54 -2.93 4.56
CA TYR A 88 10.62 -4.06 4.77
C TYR A 88 9.18 -3.59 4.73
N VAL A 89 8.30 -4.51 4.40
CA VAL A 89 6.85 -4.29 4.45
C VAL A 89 6.23 -5.43 5.24
N SER A 90 5.39 -5.10 6.21
CA SER A 90 4.55 -6.04 6.94
C SER A 90 3.08 -5.76 6.63
N ILE A 91 2.23 -6.77 6.75
CA ILE A 91 0.80 -6.68 6.48
C ILE A 91 -0.01 -7.33 7.59
N THR A 92 -1.10 -6.68 7.94
CA THR A 92 -2.19 -7.27 8.70
C THR A 92 -3.50 -6.95 8.02
N ASN A 93 -4.51 -7.79 8.21
CA ASN A 93 -5.85 -7.52 7.72
C ASN A 93 -6.90 -7.92 8.74
N GLN A 94 -7.97 -7.14 8.75
CA GLN A 94 -9.18 -7.45 9.51
C GLN A 94 -10.37 -7.08 8.61
N ASP A 95 -11.17 -8.07 8.25
CA ASP A 95 -12.24 -7.90 7.26
C ASP A 95 -11.69 -7.21 5.99
N ASN A 96 -12.31 -6.11 5.56
CA ASN A 96 -11.89 -5.32 4.39
C ASN A 96 -10.80 -4.27 4.71
N LEU A 97 -10.32 -4.20 5.95
CA LEU A 97 -9.23 -3.32 6.33
C LEU A 97 -7.89 -4.02 6.10
N ILE A 98 -7.04 -3.42 5.27
CA ILE A 98 -5.66 -3.83 5.05
C ILE A 98 -4.75 -2.78 5.70
N THR A 99 -3.85 -3.22 6.57
CA THR A 99 -2.85 -2.36 7.17
C THR A 99 -1.46 -2.79 6.71
N LEU A 100 -0.75 -1.89 6.03
CA LEU A 100 0.65 -2.04 5.65
C LEU A 100 1.52 -1.23 6.59
N VAL A 101 2.61 -1.83 7.04
CA VAL A 101 3.63 -1.17 7.86
C VAL A 101 4.96 -1.24 7.13
N VAL A 102 5.51 -0.08 6.78
CA VAL A 102 6.79 0.07 6.09
C VAL A 102 7.83 0.47 7.12
N TYR A 103 8.95 -0.23 7.17
CA TYR A 103 10.04 0.02 8.11
C TYR A 103 11.39 -0.39 7.49
N HIS A 104 12.50 -0.01 8.11
CA HIS A 104 13.83 -0.35 7.61
C HIS A 104 14.63 -1.12 8.68
N ASN A 105 15.78 -1.67 8.29
CA ASN A 105 16.69 -2.32 9.23
C ASN A 105 17.20 -1.34 10.29
N VAL A 106 17.55 -1.87 11.47
CA VAL A 106 18.26 -1.09 12.49
C VAL A 106 19.58 -0.59 11.92
N LEU A 107 19.91 0.67 12.18
CA LEU A 107 21.14 1.31 11.72
C LEU A 107 22.07 1.52 12.90
N ASP A 108 23.33 1.12 12.75
CA ASP A 108 24.37 1.37 13.75
C ASP A 108 24.79 2.85 13.74
N THR A 109 24.81 3.43 12.53
CA THR A 109 25.13 4.85 12.31
C THR A 109 24.22 5.44 11.22
N LEU A 110 23.95 6.73 11.32
CA LEU A 110 23.22 7.47 10.27
C LEU A 110 24.23 8.10 9.31
N ALA A 111 23.95 8.01 8.02
CA ALA A 111 24.62 8.81 7.01
C ALA A 111 24.00 10.22 6.96
N ASP A 112 24.77 11.20 6.53
CA ASP A 112 24.31 12.59 6.36
C ASP A 112 23.64 12.79 4.98
N CYS A 113 22.77 11.86 4.60
CA CYS A 113 22.02 11.94 3.34
C CYS A 113 20.73 11.13 3.40
N ILE A 114 19.78 11.49 2.53
CA ILE A 114 18.50 10.80 2.34
C ILE A 114 18.47 10.20 0.93
N CYS A 115 18.06 8.96 0.83
CA CYS A 115 17.86 8.22 -0.41
C CYS A 115 16.36 8.00 -0.69
N LYS A 116 16.04 7.77 -1.97
CA LYS A 116 14.78 7.21 -2.41
C LYS A 116 14.97 5.76 -2.83
N TYR A 117 14.06 4.91 -2.41
CA TYR A 117 14.07 3.48 -2.71
C TYR A 117 12.75 3.06 -3.34
N ASP A 118 12.80 2.08 -4.26
CA ASP A 118 11.63 1.33 -4.66
C ASP A 118 11.62 -0.01 -3.96
N VAL A 119 10.45 -0.39 -3.46
CA VAL A 119 10.24 -1.68 -2.80
C VAL A 119 9.17 -2.44 -3.57
N ASN A 120 9.54 -3.56 -4.17
CA ASN A 120 8.61 -4.45 -4.82
C ASN A 120 8.28 -5.61 -3.89
N PHE A 121 7.01 -5.98 -3.84
CA PHE A 121 6.54 -7.12 -3.06
C PHE A 121 5.25 -7.68 -3.65
N LYS A 122 4.87 -8.85 -3.19
CA LYS A 122 3.60 -9.48 -3.56
C LYS A 122 2.72 -9.67 -2.33
N MET A 123 1.41 -9.51 -2.51
CA MET A 123 0.40 -9.85 -1.52
C MET A 123 -0.44 -11.00 -2.05
N SER A 124 -0.70 -12.01 -1.22
CA SER A 124 -1.51 -13.18 -1.59
C SER A 124 -2.96 -13.05 -1.14
N ARG A 125 -3.85 -13.81 -1.80
CA ARG A 125 -5.25 -14.02 -1.41
C ARG A 125 -6.15 -12.79 -1.44
N LEU A 126 -5.87 -11.86 -2.34
CA LEU A 126 -6.75 -10.72 -2.59
C LEU A 126 -7.79 -11.08 -3.65
N ALA A 127 -9.04 -10.76 -3.36
CA ALA A 127 -10.12 -10.74 -4.35
C ALA A 127 -10.24 -9.34 -4.97
N GLN A 128 -10.94 -9.24 -6.09
CA GLN A 128 -11.37 -7.93 -6.58
C GLN A 128 -12.41 -7.34 -5.62
N GLY A 129 -12.34 -6.03 -5.37
CA GLY A 129 -13.26 -5.37 -4.45
C GLY A 129 -12.72 -4.06 -3.91
N SER A 130 -13.45 -3.47 -2.98
CA SER A 130 -13.08 -2.25 -2.27
C SER A 130 -12.50 -2.59 -0.91
N TYR A 131 -11.33 -2.06 -0.62
CA TYR A 131 -10.62 -2.24 0.63
C TYR A 131 -10.35 -0.89 1.29
N HIS A 132 -10.45 -0.84 2.60
CA HIS A 132 -9.90 0.27 3.37
C HIS A 132 -8.41 -0.02 3.59
N LEU A 133 -7.56 0.82 3.04
CA LEU A 133 -6.10 0.68 3.14
C LEU A 133 -5.55 1.72 4.11
N LYS A 134 -4.78 1.26 5.09
CA LYS A 134 -3.92 2.09 5.92
C LYS A 134 -2.47 1.75 5.65
N VAL A 135 -1.62 2.76 5.52
CA VAL A 135 -0.18 2.60 5.39
C VAL A 135 0.50 3.41 6.47
N TYR A 136 1.38 2.77 7.22
CA TYR A 136 2.16 3.40 8.28
C TYR A 136 3.64 3.29 7.97
N TYR A 137 4.38 4.33 8.30
CA TYR A 137 5.82 4.29 8.39
C TYR A 137 6.21 4.02 9.84
N ALA A 138 6.92 2.94 10.09
CA ALA A 138 7.35 2.55 11.43
C ALA A 138 8.86 2.76 11.61
N ASN A 139 9.26 2.89 12.85
CA ASN A 139 10.67 2.82 13.19
C ASN A 139 11.22 1.38 12.98
N PRO A 140 12.55 1.16 13.06
CA PRO A 140 13.14 -0.17 12.85
C PRO A 140 12.63 -1.28 13.76
N TYR A 141 11.99 -0.92 14.88
CA TYR A 141 11.38 -1.87 15.82
C TYR A 141 9.88 -2.09 15.58
N MET A 142 9.38 -1.69 14.40
CA MET A 142 7.96 -1.78 13.99
C MET A 142 6.99 -1.01 14.92
N LYS A 143 7.46 0.00 15.63
CA LYS A 143 6.59 0.88 16.41
C LYS A 143 6.06 2.01 15.52
N TYR A 144 4.75 2.18 15.53
CA TYR A 144 4.04 3.22 14.80
C TYR A 144 2.79 3.64 15.56
N ASP A 145 2.27 4.80 15.24
CA ASP A 145 1.03 5.38 15.77
C ASP A 145 0.30 6.19 14.68
N GLU A 146 -0.74 6.92 15.06
CA GLU A 146 -1.51 7.72 14.10
C GLU A 146 -0.68 8.84 13.44
N SER A 147 0.40 9.33 14.08
CA SER A 147 1.30 10.33 13.48
C SER A 147 2.19 9.73 12.40
N SER A 148 2.38 8.41 12.43
CA SER A 148 3.14 7.64 11.44
C SER A 148 2.32 7.25 10.21
N MET A 149 1.06 7.67 10.14
CA MET A 149 0.15 7.28 9.07
C MET A 149 0.48 8.01 7.77
N ALA A 150 0.92 7.25 6.77
CA ALA A 150 1.24 7.75 5.44
C ALA A 150 0.04 7.77 4.49
N TYR A 151 -0.94 6.89 4.72
CA TYR A 151 -2.17 6.82 3.92
C TYR A 151 -3.31 6.20 4.72
N ASN A 152 -4.53 6.73 4.49
CA ASN A 152 -5.76 6.19 5.04
C ASN A 152 -6.90 6.47 4.05
N GLY A 153 -7.41 5.45 3.38
CA GLY A 153 -8.44 5.64 2.37
C GLY A 153 -8.93 4.36 1.72
N LEU A 154 -9.91 4.49 0.84
CA LEU A 154 -10.44 3.38 0.06
C LEU A 154 -9.58 3.14 -1.18
N VAL A 155 -9.35 1.88 -1.48
CA VAL A 155 -8.73 1.43 -2.71
C VAL A 155 -9.61 0.38 -3.39
N ASN A 156 -9.87 0.56 -4.68
CA ASN A 156 -10.64 -0.38 -5.49
C ASN A 156 -9.68 -1.23 -6.31
N LEU A 157 -9.69 -2.53 -6.05
CA LEU A 157 -8.88 -3.50 -6.77
C LEU A 157 -9.72 -4.25 -7.79
N ALA A 158 -9.39 -4.13 -9.06
CA ALA A 158 -9.99 -4.93 -10.13
C ALA A 158 -8.91 -5.73 -10.84
N GLN A 159 -9.29 -6.88 -11.37
CA GLN A 159 -8.35 -7.75 -12.09
C GLN A 159 -7.71 -7.01 -13.28
N ASN A 160 -6.41 -7.18 -13.43
CA ASN A 160 -5.59 -6.57 -14.49
C ASN A 160 -5.58 -5.03 -14.50
N SER A 161 -6.15 -4.37 -13.51
CA SER A 161 -6.06 -2.92 -13.34
C SER A 161 -5.01 -2.56 -12.28
N LYS A 162 -4.48 -1.34 -12.39
CA LYS A 162 -3.54 -0.76 -11.43
C LYS A 162 -4.31 0.24 -10.57
N ALA A 163 -4.27 0.05 -9.26
CA ALA A 163 -4.63 1.06 -8.28
C ALA A 163 -3.36 1.77 -7.81
N SER A 164 -3.43 3.08 -7.60
CA SER A 164 -2.29 3.88 -7.17
C SER A 164 -2.73 4.84 -6.09
N VAL A 165 -1.98 4.92 -5.00
CA VAL A 165 -2.21 5.85 -3.89
C VAL A 165 -0.93 6.61 -3.57
N THR A 166 -1.08 7.90 -3.29
CA THR A 166 0.02 8.77 -2.89
C THR A 166 0.17 8.74 -1.38
N LEU A 167 1.39 8.57 -0.90
CA LEU A 167 1.73 8.50 0.52
C LEU A 167 2.23 9.86 1.02
N ASN A 168 2.00 10.17 2.30
CA ASN A 168 2.51 11.40 2.88
C ASN A 168 4.05 11.37 2.91
N PRO A 169 4.74 12.38 2.35
CA PRO A 169 6.19 12.37 2.18
C PRO A 169 7.00 12.54 3.48
N GLU A 170 6.38 13.04 4.56
CA GLU A 170 7.13 13.49 5.75
C GLU A 170 7.55 12.38 6.72
N MET A 171 7.21 11.11 6.46
CA MET A 171 7.10 10.10 7.52
C MET A 171 8.27 9.10 7.66
N LEU A 172 9.30 9.13 6.82
CA LEU A 172 10.41 8.16 6.92
C LEU A 172 11.72 8.72 7.49
N LEU A 173 11.69 9.96 7.98
CA LEU A 173 12.87 10.49 8.66
C LEU A 173 12.94 9.90 10.07
N PRO A 174 14.04 9.26 10.48
CA PRO A 174 14.23 8.91 11.87
C PRO A 174 14.16 10.18 12.69
N GLU A 175 13.32 10.19 13.73
CA GLU A 175 13.41 11.23 14.77
C GLU A 175 14.86 11.27 15.24
N ARG A 176 15.44 12.47 15.21
CA ARG A 176 16.80 12.73 15.72
C ARG A 176 16.86 12.58 17.22
#